data_b3fe40f3c7645a8879c19076ed64381d
#
_entry.id   b3fe40f3c7645a8879c19076ed64381d
#
_cell.length_a   1.000
_cell.length_b   1.000
_cell.length_c   1.000
_cell.angle_alpha   90.00
_cell.angle_beta   90.00
_cell.angle_gamma   90.00
#
_symmetry.space_group_name_H-M   'P 1'
#
loop_
_entity.id
_entity.type
_entity.pdbx_description
1 polymer ?
#
loop_
_entity_poly.entity_id
_entity_poly.type
_entity_poly.pdbx_seq_one_letter_code
_entity_poly.pdbx_strand_id
1 'polypeptide(L)'
;MIPVRATLALLACLFALRAQADPAADFYKGATVTMVVSTSAGGGYDTLARAIARQLGQHIPGHPTIVVRNMPGAGGIIATNYLYSAAPRDGSVLGLIQSDPPLEPLFGAKQAQFDPLKFNWLGTPSVETAMVLVWHTVPVNSVDDLRRRVTEMGASGANSTPAFFARLLNAILGTKMRVIPAYPGQNDAFLAMERGELDGYPSVFYSALSSTRPTWLPEKKAKVIVQFGSEKLAALGDVPFAPDLVTNPQDKQVMEVAFTPLALGRPLLMPPSVPADRVAIMRHALMATFADPAFLADAKKIGLQVNSPRDGGELVRVIERAYRAPPQIIERLRKLNEP
;
A
#
# COMPACT_ATOMS: atom_id res chain seq x y z
N MET A 1 -25.46 -50.70 41.59
CA MET A 1 -24.97 -49.61 42.48
C MET A 1 -23.57 -49.20 41.99
N ILE A 2 -23.48 -48.08 41.30
CA ILE A 2 -22.21 -47.52 40.80
C ILE A 2 -21.53 -46.86 42.03
N PRO A 3 -20.27 -47.20 42.34
CA PRO A 3 -19.65 -46.68 43.53
C PRO A 3 -19.42 -45.18 43.44
N VAL A 4 -19.89 -44.44 44.43
CA VAL A 4 -19.81 -42.96 44.52
C VAL A 4 -18.40 -42.39 44.29
N ARG A 5 -17.35 -43.20 44.46
CA ARG A 5 -15.95 -42.85 44.19
C ARG A 5 -15.62 -42.68 42.71
N ALA A 6 -16.33 -43.37 41.80
CA ALA A 6 -16.13 -43.23 40.35
C ALA A 6 -16.75 -41.93 39.81
N THR A 7 -17.87 -41.49 40.41
CA THR A 7 -18.56 -40.27 40.00
C THR A 7 -17.79 -39.01 40.44
N LEU A 8 -17.12 -39.03 41.59
CA LEU A 8 -16.27 -37.91 42.01
C LEU A 8 -14.99 -37.75 41.13
N ALA A 9 -14.40 -38.86 40.68
CA ALA A 9 -13.23 -38.83 39.83
C ALA A 9 -13.56 -38.28 38.42
N LEU A 10 -14.76 -38.56 37.88
CA LEU A 10 -15.22 -38.04 36.61
C LEU A 10 -15.54 -36.52 36.67
N LEU A 11 -16.11 -36.05 37.79
CA LEU A 11 -16.33 -34.62 38.01
C LEU A 11 -15.00 -33.82 38.16
N ALA A 12 -13.98 -34.42 38.79
CA ALA A 12 -12.67 -33.76 38.92
C ALA A 12 -11.94 -33.63 37.58
N CYS A 13 -12.09 -34.59 36.66
CA CYS A 13 -11.55 -34.50 35.30
C CYS A 13 -12.27 -33.46 34.43
N LEU A 14 -13.55 -33.19 34.64
CA LEU A 14 -14.31 -32.14 33.90
C LEU A 14 -13.95 -30.71 34.36
N PHE A 15 -13.46 -30.53 35.57
CA PHE A 15 -12.97 -29.23 36.07
C PHE A 15 -11.51 -28.93 35.69
N ALA A 16 -10.76 -29.88 35.12
CA ALA A 16 -9.38 -29.69 34.67
C ALA A 16 -9.25 -29.14 33.26
N LEU A 17 -10.34 -28.93 32.51
CA LEU A 17 -10.39 -28.05 31.34
C LEU A 17 -10.35 -26.59 31.83
N ARG A 18 -9.28 -26.22 32.54
CA ARG A 18 -8.92 -24.81 32.70
C ARG A 18 -8.76 -24.29 31.31
N ALA A 19 -9.58 -23.27 30.95
CA ALA A 19 -9.27 -22.42 29.87
C ALA A 19 -7.80 -22.02 30.00
N GLN A 20 -6.92 -22.60 29.18
CA GLN A 20 -5.52 -22.18 29.12
C GLN A 20 -5.59 -20.69 28.77
N ALA A 21 -5.28 -19.85 29.77
CA ALA A 21 -5.21 -18.41 29.51
C ALA A 21 -4.25 -18.23 28.33
N ASP A 22 -4.75 -17.64 27.25
CA ASP A 22 -3.92 -17.33 26.08
C ASP A 22 -2.95 -16.23 26.52
N PRO A 23 -1.64 -16.52 26.69
CA PRO A 23 -0.68 -15.53 27.19
C PRO A 23 -0.64 -14.25 26.34
N ALA A 24 -1.03 -14.36 25.08
CA ALA A 24 -1.09 -13.22 24.19
C ALA A 24 -2.35 -12.37 24.41
N ALA A 25 -3.48 -13.01 24.76
CA ALA A 25 -4.70 -12.27 25.18
C ALA A 25 -4.47 -11.50 26.48
N ASP A 26 -3.77 -12.11 27.43
CA ASP A 26 -3.42 -11.44 28.71
C ASP A 26 -2.47 -10.26 28.48
N PHE A 27 -1.54 -10.35 27.52
CA PHE A 27 -0.66 -9.24 27.16
C PHE A 27 -1.43 -8.00 26.69
N TYR A 28 -2.47 -8.20 25.85
CA TYR A 28 -3.23 -7.09 25.30
C TYR A 28 -4.33 -6.53 26.21
N LYS A 29 -4.66 -7.22 27.29
CA LYS A 29 -5.73 -6.80 28.21
C LYS A 29 -5.38 -5.49 28.91
N GLY A 30 -6.18 -4.44 28.63
CA GLY A 30 -5.94 -3.09 29.16
C GLY A 30 -4.69 -2.40 28.63
N ALA A 31 -4.02 -3.00 27.65
CA ALA A 31 -2.83 -2.42 27.04
C ALA A 31 -3.16 -1.31 26.04
N THR A 32 -2.16 -0.50 25.73
CA THR A 32 -2.18 0.46 24.61
C THR A 32 -1.24 -0.04 23.53
N VAL A 33 -1.76 -0.15 22.30
CA VAL A 33 -0.97 -0.46 21.10
C VAL A 33 -0.80 0.81 20.28
N THR A 34 0.44 1.15 19.95
CA THR A 34 0.77 2.34 19.15
C THR A 34 0.85 1.98 17.67
N MET A 35 0.07 2.65 16.84
CA MET A 35 0.17 2.60 15.39
C MET A 35 0.96 3.81 14.90
N VAL A 36 2.21 3.58 14.47
CA VAL A 36 3.09 4.61 13.90
C VAL A 36 2.72 4.82 12.43
N VAL A 37 2.45 6.06 12.04
CA VAL A 37 2.09 6.43 10.66
C VAL A 37 3.22 7.25 10.05
N SER A 38 3.75 6.82 8.91
CA SER A 38 4.92 7.45 8.28
C SER A 38 4.65 8.79 7.60
N THR A 39 3.43 9.32 7.71
CA THR A 39 3.02 10.59 7.09
C THR A 39 2.52 11.58 8.14
N SER A 40 2.36 12.84 7.74
CA SER A 40 1.75 13.88 8.57
C SER A 40 0.27 13.60 8.84
N ALA A 41 -0.26 14.18 9.92
CA ALA A 41 -1.66 14.11 10.26
C ALA A 41 -2.56 14.76 9.18
N GLY A 42 -3.77 14.22 9.01
CA GLY A 42 -4.78 14.72 8.07
C GLY A 42 -4.66 14.22 6.63
N GLY A 43 -3.57 13.51 6.28
CA GLY A 43 -3.41 12.87 4.98
C GLY A 43 -4.10 11.51 4.86
N GLY A 44 -4.14 10.93 3.66
CA GLY A 44 -4.82 9.66 3.39
C GLY A 44 -4.34 8.47 4.23
N TYR A 45 -3.04 8.41 4.55
CA TYR A 45 -2.50 7.39 5.46
C TYR A 45 -2.97 7.60 6.90
N ASP A 46 -2.95 8.83 7.40
CA ASP A 46 -3.44 9.16 8.75
C ASP A 46 -4.93 8.89 8.90
N THR A 47 -5.71 9.28 7.90
CA THR A 47 -7.17 9.03 7.85
C THR A 47 -7.47 7.53 7.88
N LEU A 48 -6.73 6.72 7.11
CA LEU A 48 -6.84 5.26 7.13
C LEU A 48 -6.42 4.69 8.48
N ALA A 49 -5.29 5.13 9.04
CA ALA A 49 -4.80 4.66 10.34
C ALA A 49 -5.84 4.88 11.44
N ARG A 50 -6.46 6.05 11.48
CA ARG A 50 -7.51 6.37 12.47
C ARG A 50 -8.79 5.57 12.23
N ALA A 51 -9.15 5.28 10.98
CA ALA A 51 -10.27 4.40 10.68
C ALA A 51 -10.01 2.96 11.17
N ILE A 52 -8.81 2.42 10.89
CA ILE A 52 -8.39 1.11 11.40
C ILE A 52 -8.36 1.11 12.93
N ALA A 53 -7.75 2.12 13.55
CA ALA A 53 -7.58 2.20 15.01
C ALA A 53 -8.90 2.15 15.78
N ARG A 54 -10.00 2.70 15.22
CA ARG A 54 -11.32 2.65 15.86
C ARG A 54 -11.87 1.24 15.99
N GLN A 55 -11.52 0.32 15.10
CA GLN A 55 -12.10 -1.02 15.04
C GLN A 55 -11.10 -2.12 15.43
N LEU A 56 -9.81 -1.95 15.14
CA LEU A 56 -8.78 -3.00 15.29
C LEU A 56 -8.74 -3.58 16.70
N GLY A 57 -8.85 -2.73 17.73
CA GLY A 57 -8.84 -3.19 19.12
C GLY A 57 -9.96 -4.17 19.46
N GLN A 58 -11.09 -4.11 18.79
CA GLN A 58 -12.23 -5.03 18.99
C GLN A 58 -11.93 -6.45 18.50
N HIS A 59 -11.02 -6.57 17.53
CA HIS A 59 -10.62 -7.84 16.93
C HIS A 59 -9.36 -8.45 17.59
N ILE A 60 -8.72 -7.75 18.51
CA ILE A 60 -7.57 -8.25 19.27
C ILE A 60 -8.06 -8.83 20.60
N PRO A 61 -7.72 -10.07 20.98
CA PRO A 61 -8.01 -10.61 22.30
C PRO A 61 -7.50 -9.65 23.39
N GLY A 62 -8.33 -9.39 24.40
CA GLY A 62 -7.99 -8.41 25.45
C GLY A 62 -8.37 -6.97 25.12
N HIS A 63 -8.83 -6.68 23.93
CA HIS A 63 -9.40 -5.39 23.47
C HIS A 63 -8.53 -4.17 23.84
N PRO A 64 -7.26 -4.10 23.39
CA PRO A 64 -6.38 -2.97 23.68
C PRO A 64 -6.87 -1.69 23.01
N THR A 65 -6.48 -0.56 23.58
CA THR A 65 -6.67 0.75 22.93
C THR A 65 -5.62 0.94 21.84
N ILE A 66 -6.04 1.32 20.63
CA ILE A 66 -5.12 1.64 19.53
C ILE A 66 -4.92 3.16 19.44
N VAL A 67 -3.68 3.62 19.58
CA VAL A 67 -3.31 5.04 19.52
C VAL A 67 -2.48 5.31 18.27
N VAL A 68 -2.90 6.29 17.47
CA VAL A 68 -2.19 6.70 16.24
C VAL A 68 -1.15 7.76 16.55
N ARG A 69 0.10 7.54 16.10
CA ARG A 69 1.22 8.47 16.23
C ARG A 69 1.85 8.73 14.87
N ASN A 70 1.82 9.98 14.41
CA ASN A 70 2.45 10.37 13.15
C ASN A 70 3.97 10.57 13.34
N MET A 71 4.75 10.06 12.38
CA MET A 71 6.21 10.18 12.33
C MET A 71 6.62 10.44 10.87
N PRO A 72 6.35 11.63 10.33
CA PRO A 72 6.66 11.96 8.94
C PRO A 72 8.15 12.20 8.73
N GLY A 73 8.58 12.12 7.47
CA GLY A 73 9.91 12.55 7.02
C GLY A 73 10.58 11.56 6.08
N ALA A 74 11.38 12.10 5.18
CA ALA A 74 12.17 11.38 4.17
C ALA A 74 11.34 10.32 3.40
N GLY A 75 10.13 10.67 2.93
CA GLY A 75 9.27 9.71 2.21
C GLY A 75 8.83 8.50 3.03
N GLY A 76 8.85 8.58 4.38
CA GLY A 76 8.51 7.49 5.28
C GLY A 76 9.71 6.70 5.83
N ILE A 77 10.93 6.98 5.35
CA ILE A 77 12.15 6.29 5.80
C ILE A 77 12.40 6.49 7.29
N ILE A 78 12.10 7.67 7.86
CA ILE A 78 12.28 7.94 9.30
C ILE A 78 11.45 6.97 10.15
N ALA A 79 10.16 6.85 9.86
CA ALA A 79 9.29 5.93 10.57
C ALA A 79 9.69 4.46 10.37
N THR A 80 10.10 4.09 9.15
CA THR A 80 10.51 2.73 8.83
C THR A 80 11.81 2.35 9.55
N ASN A 81 12.80 3.25 9.62
CA ASN A 81 14.01 3.08 10.43
C ASN A 81 13.67 2.93 11.92
N TYR A 82 12.78 3.77 12.46
CA TYR A 82 12.34 3.68 13.85
C TYR A 82 11.70 2.31 14.13
N LEU A 83 10.78 1.86 13.29
CA LEU A 83 10.10 0.56 13.43
C LEU A 83 11.09 -0.61 13.36
N TYR A 84 12.17 -0.48 12.56
CA TYR A 84 13.17 -1.52 12.43
C TYR A 84 14.11 -1.61 13.63
N SER A 85 14.60 -0.46 14.12
CA SER A 85 15.75 -0.41 15.03
C SER A 85 15.39 -0.03 16.48
N ALA A 86 14.36 0.82 16.70
CA ALA A 86 14.12 1.46 17.98
C ALA A 86 12.73 1.18 18.60
N ALA A 87 11.76 0.71 17.81
CA ALA A 87 10.43 0.40 18.32
C ALA A 87 10.45 -0.84 19.24
N PRO A 88 9.59 -0.88 20.29
CA PRO A 88 9.37 -2.08 21.08
C PRO A 88 9.06 -3.30 20.22
N ARG A 89 9.64 -4.45 20.60
CA ARG A 89 9.48 -5.73 19.88
C ARG A 89 8.58 -6.72 20.61
N ASP A 90 7.77 -6.21 21.49
CA ASP A 90 6.87 -7.00 22.35
C ASP A 90 5.45 -7.14 21.76
N GLY A 91 5.14 -6.54 20.63
CA GLY A 91 3.81 -6.56 20.03
C GLY A 91 2.96 -5.33 20.33
N SER A 92 3.45 -4.39 21.14
CA SER A 92 2.73 -3.14 21.49
C SER A 92 2.84 -2.05 20.42
N VAL A 93 3.63 -2.27 19.33
CA VAL A 93 3.83 -1.30 18.25
C VAL A 93 3.62 -1.96 16.90
N LEU A 94 2.86 -1.28 16.03
CA LEU A 94 2.77 -1.58 14.60
C LEU A 94 2.97 -0.30 13.79
N GLY A 95 3.24 -0.42 12.52
CA GLY A 95 3.40 0.69 11.59
C GLY A 95 2.44 0.62 10.42
N LEU A 96 1.91 1.75 9.99
CA LEU A 96 1.32 1.98 8.69
C LEU A 96 2.29 2.88 7.91
N ILE A 97 3.06 2.30 7.01
CA ILE A 97 4.11 3.01 6.28
C ILE A 97 3.71 3.29 4.83
N GLN A 98 4.37 4.28 4.22
CA GLN A 98 4.30 4.46 2.78
C GLN A 98 4.85 3.22 2.06
N SER A 99 4.43 3.00 0.82
CA SER A 99 4.75 1.79 0.06
C SER A 99 6.14 1.81 -0.59
N ASP A 100 6.73 3.01 -0.75
CA ASP A 100 8.02 3.18 -1.43
C ASP A 100 9.24 2.76 -0.56
N PRO A 101 9.32 3.09 0.76
CA PRO A 101 10.46 2.75 1.61
C PRO A 101 10.96 1.31 1.49
N PRO A 102 10.14 0.27 1.37
CA PRO A 102 10.62 -1.10 1.24
C PRO A 102 11.56 -1.34 0.04
N LEU A 103 11.54 -0.51 -1.00
CA LEU A 103 12.43 -0.62 -2.15
C LEU A 103 13.70 0.25 -2.04
N GLU A 104 13.75 1.21 -1.13
CA GLU A 104 14.86 2.14 -1.00
C GLU A 104 16.22 1.46 -0.76
N PRO A 105 16.35 0.42 0.09
CA PRO A 105 17.61 -0.32 0.21
C PRO A 105 18.03 -0.99 -1.11
N LEU A 106 17.07 -1.46 -1.90
CA LEU A 106 17.32 -2.11 -3.18
C LEU A 106 17.93 -1.12 -4.19
N PHE A 107 17.54 0.14 -4.12
CA PHE A 107 18.08 1.22 -4.95
C PHE A 107 19.35 1.87 -4.37
N GLY A 108 19.84 1.38 -3.22
CA GLY A 108 21.09 1.83 -2.63
C GLY A 108 20.96 3.12 -1.81
N ALA A 109 19.76 3.46 -1.35
CA ALA A 109 19.50 4.62 -0.50
C ALA A 109 20.15 4.43 0.89
N LYS A 110 21.25 5.12 1.16
CA LYS A 110 22.05 4.98 2.39
C LYS A 110 21.28 5.36 3.67
N GLN A 111 20.27 6.21 3.55
CA GLN A 111 19.37 6.60 4.66
C GLN A 111 18.39 5.50 5.06
N ALA A 112 18.14 4.50 4.22
CA ALA A 112 17.28 3.36 4.51
C ALA A 112 18.09 2.30 5.28
N GLN A 113 18.05 2.36 6.62
CA GLN A 113 18.83 1.50 7.52
C GLN A 113 17.99 0.34 8.06
N PHE A 114 17.26 -0.32 7.20
CA PHE A 114 16.41 -1.47 7.52
C PHE A 114 16.48 -2.52 6.43
N ASP A 115 16.16 -3.75 6.81
CA ASP A 115 15.97 -4.88 5.90
C ASP A 115 14.46 -5.18 5.82
N PRO A 116 13.78 -4.91 4.71
CA PRO A 116 12.35 -5.10 4.59
C PRO A 116 11.92 -6.57 4.66
N LEU A 117 12.85 -7.52 4.43
CA LEU A 117 12.59 -8.94 4.56
C LEU A 117 12.49 -9.40 6.02
N LYS A 118 12.93 -8.58 6.98
CA LYS A 118 12.90 -8.91 8.41
C LYS A 118 11.70 -8.36 9.16
N PHE A 119 10.92 -7.49 8.56
CA PHE A 119 9.68 -7.01 9.17
C PHE A 119 8.62 -8.10 9.24
N ASN A 120 7.77 -8.02 10.25
CA ASN A 120 6.56 -8.82 10.32
C ASN A 120 5.43 -8.12 9.57
N TRP A 121 5.32 -8.36 8.27
CA TRP A 121 4.24 -7.80 7.45
C TRP A 121 2.89 -8.35 7.90
N LEU A 122 1.91 -7.46 8.09
CA LEU A 122 0.59 -7.79 8.61
C LEU A 122 -0.45 -7.88 7.50
N GLY A 123 -0.44 -6.93 6.57
CA GLY A 123 -1.39 -6.84 5.46
C GLY A 123 -1.59 -5.43 4.95
N THR A 124 -2.50 -5.29 3.98
CA THR A 124 -2.95 -4.02 3.41
C THR A 124 -4.45 -4.08 3.10
N PRO A 125 -5.21 -2.99 3.25
CA PRO A 125 -6.65 -2.98 2.93
C PRO A 125 -6.94 -2.96 1.44
N SER A 126 -5.98 -2.54 0.62
CA SER A 126 -6.12 -2.42 -0.83
C SER A 126 -4.77 -2.41 -1.51
N VAL A 127 -4.74 -2.87 -2.75
CA VAL A 127 -3.67 -2.57 -3.69
C VAL A 127 -4.04 -1.34 -4.52
N GLU A 128 -3.04 -0.66 -5.06
CA GLU A 128 -3.28 0.55 -5.87
C GLU A 128 -3.14 0.22 -7.36
N THR A 129 -4.04 0.77 -8.16
CA THR A 129 -3.93 0.81 -9.61
C THR A 129 -3.64 2.24 -10.02
N ALA A 130 -2.56 2.43 -10.75
CA ALA A 130 -2.21 3.71 -11.35
C ALA A 130 -2.67 3.77 -12.82
N MET A 131 -2.88 4.98 -13.31
CA MET A 131 -3.42 5.23 -14.65
C MET A 131 -2.69 6.40 -15.31
N VAL A 132 -2.43 6.29 -16.61
CA VAL A 132 -2.16 7.47 -17.43
C VAL A 132 -3.48 8.15 -17.75
N LEU A 133 -3.65 9.35 -17.25
CA LEU A 133 -4.84 10.18 -17.43
C LEU A 133 -4.56 11.31 -18.43
N VAL A 134 -5.44 11.50 -19.39
CA VAL A 134 -5.35 12.55 -20.42
C VAL A 134 -6.64 13.36 -20.42
N TRP A 135 -6.54 14.69 -20.59
CA TRP A 135 -7.71 15.57 -20.64
C TRP A 135 -8.54 15.32 -21.91
N HIS A 136 -9.85 15.47 -21.84
CA HIS A 136 -10.76 15.04 -22.91
C HIS A 136 -10.52 15.75 -24.25
N THR A 137 -10.06 17.01 -24.25
CA THR A 137 -9.80 17.80 -25.46
C THR A 137 -8.52 17.37 -26.19
N VAL A 138 -7.61 16.69 -25.51
CA VAL A 138 -6.34 16.25 -26.10
C VAL A 138 -6.60 15.09 -27.07
N PRO A 139 -6.07 15.11 -28.30
CA PRO A 139 -6.29 14.06 -29.29
C PRO A 139 -5.40 12.84 -29.06
N VAL A 140 -5.51 12.26 -27.85
CA VAL A 140 -4.88 11.01 -27.42
C VAL A 140 -5.99 10.10 -26.90
N ASN A 141 -6.19 8.93 -27.52
CA ASN A 141 -7.26 7.98 -27.20
C ASN A 141 -6.71 6.55 -27.00
N SER A 142 -5.43 6.34 -27.25
CA SER A 142 -4.79 5.03 -27.19
C SER A 142 -3.33 5.14 -26.77
N VAL A 143 -2.72 3.99 -26.40
CA VAL A 143 -1.27 3.90 -26.18
C VAL A 143 -0.49 4.22 -27.44
N ASP A 144 -1.03 3.88 -28.62
CA ASP A 144 -0.40 4.20 -29.90
C ASP A 144 -0.36 5.72 -30.19
N ASP A 145 -1.35 6.46 -29.72
CA ASP A 145 -1.30 7.94 -29.81
C ASP A 145 -0.20 8.49 -28.89
N LEU A 146 -0.03 7.94 -27.67
CA LEU A 146 1.10 8.29 -26.78
C LEU A 146 2.47 7.96 -27.40
N ARG A 147 2.56 6.94 -28.27
CA ARG A 147 3.78 6.60 -29.01
C ARG A 147 4.08 7.58 -30.15
N ARG A 148 3.05 8.10 -30.78
CA ARG A 148 3.17 8.94 -31.97
C ARG A 148 3.41 10.41 -31.66
N ARG A 149 2.81 10.90 -30.57
CA ARG A 149 2.87 12.34 -30.25
C ARG A 149 3.52 12.58 -28.90
N VAL A 150 4.23 13.71 -28.80
CA VAL A 150 4.67 14.23 -27.49
C VAL A 150 3.43 14.70 -26.72
N THR A 151 3.30 14.21 -25.49
CA THR A 151 2.16 14.51 -24.60
C THR A 151 2.71 15.11 -23.31
N GLU A 152 2.28 16.32 -22.96
CA GLU A 152 2.78 17.06 -21.80
C GLU A 152 2.09 16.58 -20.51
N MET A 153 2.87 16.02 -19.62
CA MET A 153 2.40 15.36 -18.38
C MET A 153 2.90 16.10 -17.15
N GLY A 154 1.99 16.46 -16.26
CA GLY A 154 2.33 17.11 -15.00
C GLY A 154 3.00 16.17 -14.02
N ALA A 155 3.94 16.71 -13.22
CA ALA A 155 4.54 16.01 -12.10
C ALA A 155 4.94 16.98 -10.98
N SER A 156 5.08 16.49 -9.76
CA SER A 156 5.44 17.31 -8.58
C SER A 156 6.95 17.51 -8.40
N GLY A 157 7.75 17.00 -9.32
CA GLY A 157 9.20 17.11 -9.33
C GLY A 157 9.82 16.12 -10.29
N ALA A 158 11.07 16.33 -10.67
CA ALA A 158 11.79 15.44 -11.59
C ALA A 158 11.99 14.01 -11.03
N ASN A 159 12.12 13.88 -9.70
CA ASN A 159 12.28 12.60 -9.00
C ASN A 159 10.99 12.08 -8.35
N SER A 160 9.84 12.68 -8.71
CA SER A 160 8.55 12.23 -8.17
C SER A 160 8.08 10.94 -8.81
N THR A 161 7.22 10.20 -8.11
CA THR A 161 6.58 8.97 -8.60
C THR A 161 5.93 9.14 -9.98
N PRO A 162 5.17 10.23 -10.27
CA PRO A 162 4.65 10.47 -11.62
C PRO A 162 5.73 10.58 -12.70
N ALA A 163 6.82 11.29 -12.40
CA ALA A 163 7.93 11.43 -13.35
C ALA A 163 8.63 10.09 -13.60
N PHE A 164 8.84 9.29 -12.56
CA PHE A 164 9.38 7.94 -12.69
C PHE A 164 8.50 7.04 -13.57
N PHE A 165 7.19 7.00 -13.33
CA PHE A 165 6.30 6.17 -14.14
C PHE A 165 6.19 6.66 -15.58
N ALA A 166 6.25 7.98 -15.85
CA ALA A 166 6.34 8.47 -17.22
C ALA A 166 7.60 7.95 -17.93
N ARG A 167 8.78 8.03 -17.28
CA ARG A 167 10.04 7.50 -17.83
C ARG A 167 9.98 6.00 -18.05
N LEU A 168 9.45 5.26 -17.07
CA LEU A 168 9.26 3.81 -17.17
C LEU A 168 8.40 3.42 -18.40
N LEU A 169 7.24 4.03 -18.53
CA LEU A 169 6.33 3.73 -19.64
C LEU A 169 6.89 4.20 -20.99
N ASN A 170 7.62 5.32 -21.04
CA ASN A 170 8.35 5.74 -22.24
C ASN A 170 9.39 4.69 -22.64
N ALA A 171 10.19 4.20 -21.69
CA ALA A 171 11.25 3.23 -21.96
C ALA A 171 10.72 1.86 -22.40
N ILE A 172 9.59 1.42 -21.83
CA ILE A 172 9.10 0.05 -22.04
C ILE A 172 8.02 0.01 -23.14
N LEU A 173 7.08 0.95 -23.14
CA LEU A 173 5.99 0.99 -24.12
C LEU A 173 6.29 1.88 -25.33
N GLY A 174 7.41 2.61 -25.33
CA GLY A 174 7.78 3.52 -26.41
C GLY A 174 6.91 4.78 -26.48
N THR A 175 6.25 5.16 -25.38
CA THR A 175 5.45 6.39 -25.31
C THR A 175 6.34 7.63 -25.33
N LYS A 176 5.77 8.80 -25.62
CA LYS A 176 6.48 10.08 -25.72
C LYS A 176 5.92 11.10 -24.74
N MET A 177 5.79 10.69 -23.48
CA MET A 177 5.35 11.58 -22.40
C MET A 177 6.49 12.52 -22.01
N ARG A 178 6.27 13.83 -22.13
CA ARG A 178 7.18 14.89 -21.67
C ARG A 178 6.74 15.34 -20.27
N VAL A 179 7.58 15.12 -19.29
CA VAL A 179 7.26 15.48 -17.89
C VAL A 179 7.51 16.97 -17.68
N ILE A 180 6.53 17.66 -17.10
CA ILE A 180 6.61 19.04 -16.63
C ILE A 180 6.63 19.02 -15.10
N PRO A 181 7.81 19.08 -14.46
CA PRO A 181 7.98 18.83 -13.02
C PRO A 181 7.83 20.13 -12.20
N ALA A 182 6.82 20.94 -12.49
CA ALA A 182 6.65 22.29 -11.94
C ALA A 182 5.43 22.47 -11.03
N TYR A 183 4.69 21.39 -10.74
CA TYR A 183 3.45 21.48 -9.97
C TYR A 183 3.68 21.06 -8.50
N PRO A 184 3.21 21.85 -7.51
CA PRO A 184 3.39 21.51 -6.08
C PRO A 184 2.74 20.16 -5.72
N GLY A 185 1.65 19.77 -6.40
CA GLY A 185 0.94 18.53 -6.14
C GLY A 185 0.04 18.12 -7.31
N GLN A 186 -0.59 16.94 -7.15
CA GLN A 186 -1.49 16.38 -8.15
C GLN A 186 -2.69 17.30 -8.44
N ASN A 187 -3.24 17.96 -7.40
CA ASN A 187 -4.39 18.85 -7.59
C ASN A 187 -4.04 20.09 -8.43
N ASP A 188 -2.83 20.64 -8.28
CA ASP A 188 -2.36 21.77 -9.08
C ASP A 188 -2.20 21.37 -10.54
N ALA A 189 -1.67 20.17 -10.81
CA ALA A 189 -1.60 19.61 -12.16
C ALA A 189 -2.99 19.34 -12.74
N PHE A 190 -3.96 18.90 -11.94
CA PHE A 190 -5.34 18.72 -12.39
C PHE A 190 -5.99 20.06 -12.79
N LEU A 191 -5.78 21.11 -12.03
CA LEU A 191 -6.25 22.46 -12.40
C LEU A 191 -5.59 22.96 -13.69
N ALA A 192 -4.31 22.64 -13.90
CA ALA A 192 -3.61 22.96 -15.15
C ALA A 192 -4.18 22.17 -16.36
N MET A 193 -4.55 20.89 -16.16
CA MET A 193 -5.28 20.11 -17.18
C MET A 193 -6.64 20.74 -17.52
N GLU A 194 -7.41 21.15 -16.50
CA GLU A 194 -8.71 21.84 -16.69
C GLU A 194 -8.57 23.14 -17.48
N ARG A 195 -7.45 23.86 -17.35
CA ARG A 195 -7.15 25.08 -18.10
C ARG A 195 -6.50 24.84 -19.46
N GLY A 196 -6.18 23.58 -19.80
CA GLY A 196 -5.52 23.21 -21.05
C GLY A 196 -4.01 23.54 -21.09
N GLU A 197 -3.38 23.74 -19.93
CA GLU A 197 -1.94 23.98 -19.79
C GLU A 197 -1.14 22.69 -19.79
N LEU A 198 -1.78 21.56 -19.49
CA LEU A 198 -1.25 20.22 -19.53
C LEU A 198 -2.16 19.28 -20.32
N ASP A 199 -1.55 18.34 -21.03
CA ASP A 199 -2.27 17.27 -21.72
C ASP A 199 -2.81 16.23 -20.73
N GLY A 200 -2.07 15.93 -19.64
CA GLY A 200 -2.43 14.87 -18.72
C GLY A 200 -1.54 14.72 -17.50
N TYR A 201 -1.70 13.56 -16.84
CA TYR A 201 -0.92 13.15 -15.66
C TYR A 201 -0.55 11.67 -15.76
N PRO A 202 0.73 11.28 -15.58
CA PRO A 202 1.22 9.97 -16.01
C PRO A 202 0.97 8.83 -15.02
N SER A 203 0.57 9.13 -13.77
CA SER A 203 0.31 8.10 -12.77
C SER A 203 -0.69 8.55 -11.71
N VAL A 204 -1.96 8.62 -12.09
CA VAL A 204 -3.04 8.90 -11.15
C VAL A 204 -3.48 7.59 -10.52
N PHE A 205 -3.52 7.51 -9.20
CA PHE A 205 -4.13 6.37 -8.52
C PHE A 205 -5.66 6.45 -8.66
N TYR A 206 -6.27 5.32 -9.01
CA TYR A 206 -7.71 5.24 -9.15
C TYR A 206 -8.43 5.66 -7.85
N SER A 207 -7.91 5.24 -6.70
CA SER A 207 -8.44 5.63 -5.38
C SER A 207 -8.43 7.15 -5.18
N ALA A 208 -7.32 7.81 -5.56
CA ALA A 208 -7.17 9.26 -5.44
C ALA A 208 -8.09 10.02 -6.41
N LEU A 209 -8.22 9.56 -7.65
CA LEU A 209 -9.13 10.18 -8.63
C LEU A 209 -10.58 10.07 -8.19
N SER A 210 -11.01 8.88 -7.75
CA SER A 210 -12.38 8.61 -7.32
C SER A 210 -12.78 9.45 -6.10
N SER A 211 -11.84 9.79 -5.23
CA SER A 211 -12.11 10.64 -4.05
C SER A 211 -12.06 12.13 -4.35
N THR A 212 -11.14 12.60 -5.22
CA THR A 212 -10.90 14.03 -5.46
C THR A 212 -11.65 14.58 -6.68
N ARG A 213 -11.91 13.75 -7.66
CA ARG A 213 -12.58 14.09 -8.93
C ARG A 213 -13.56 13.00 -9.38
N PRO A 214 -14.55 12.64 -8.55
CA PRO A 214 -15.44 11.48 -8.77
C PRO A 214 -16.21 11.56 -10.10
N THR A 215 -16.42 12.76 -10.64
CA THR A 215 -17.21 12.98 -11.87
C THR A 215 -16.37 12.90 -13.16
N TRP A 216 -15.04 12.97 -13.08
CA TRP A 216 -14.22 13.09 -14.27
C TRP A 216 -14.35 11.91 -15.23
N LEU A 217 -14.35 10.67 -14.73
CA LEU A 217 -14.51 9.49 -15.59
C LEU A 217 -15.97 9.29 -16.05
N PRO A 218 -17.00 9.35 -15.17
CA PRO A 218 -18.40 9.23 -15.59
C PRO A 218 -18.84 10.30 -16.60
N GLU A 219 -18.39 11.54 -16.44
CA GLU A 219 -18.70 12.66 -17.31
C GLU A 219 -17.74 12.77 -18.52
N LYS A 220 -16.81 11.82 -18.67
CA LYS A 220 -15.82 11.79 -19.75
C LYS A 220 -14.96 13.06 -19.86
N LYS A 221 -14.73 13.77 -18.75
CA LYS A 221 -13.83 14.93 -18.67
C LYS A 221 -12.36 14.56 -18.79
N ALA A 222 -12.02 13.33 -18.44
CA ALA A 222 -10.69 12.76 -18.60
C ALA A 222 -10.78 11.34 -19.16
N LYS A 223 -9.73 10.94 -19.89
CA LYS A 223 -9.59 9.63 -20.53
C LYS A 223 -8.48 8.86 -19.84
N VAL A 224 -8.73 7.60 -19.48
CA VAL A 224 -7.71 6.68 -19.04
C VAL A 224 -7.15 5.96 -20.26
N ILE A 225 -5.86 6.13 -20.53
CA ILE A 225 -5.22 5.58 -21.73
C ILE A 225 -4.64 4.20 -21.47
N VAL A 226 -4.06 4.00 -20.27
CA VAL A 226 -3.49 2.74 -19.83
C VAL A 226 -3.55 2.68 -18.32
N GLN A 227 -3.85 1.50 -17.78
CA GLN A 227 -3.78 1.20 -16.36
C GLN A 227 -2.58 0.30 -16.05
N PHE A 228 -2.02 0.43 -14.85
CA PHE A 228 -0.88 -0.37 -14.43
C PHE A 228 -0.85 -0.56 -12.90
N GLY A 229 -0.24 -1.65 -12.47
CA GLY A 229 -0.19 -2.09 -11.08
C GLY A 229 0.08 -3.59 -11.02
N SER A 230 -0.26 -4.23 -9.91
CA SER A 230 -0.12 -5.67 -9.74
C SER A 230 -1.21 -6.49 -10.44
N GLU A 231 -2.36 -5.88 -10.68
CA GLU A 231 -3.51 -6.53 -11.32
C GLU A 231 -4.36 -5.49 -12.09
N LYS A 232 -5.10 -5.99 -13.08
CA LYS A 232 -6.06 -5.18 -13.86
C LYS A 232 -7.25 -4.83 -12.98
N LEU A 233 -7.61 -3.55 -12.91
CA LEU A 233 -8.77 -3.09 -12.17
C LEU A 233 -10.04 -3.24 -13.01
N ALA A 234 -10.97 -4.08 -12.58
CA ALA A 234 -12.22 -4.36 -13.29
C ALA A 234 -13.09 -3.10 -13.50
N ALA A 235 -13.04 -2.14 -12.58
CA ALA A 235 -13.79 -0.88 -12.68
C ALA A 235 -13.38 -0.01 -13.88
N LEU A 236 -12.20 -0.25 -14.49
CA LEU A 236 -11.72 0.44 -15.68
C LEU A 236 -12.07 -0.29 -17.00
N GLY A 237 -12.78 -1.41 -16.94
CA GLY A 237 -13.28 -2.12 -18.11
C GLY A 237 -12.20 -2.48 -19.13
N ASP A 238 -12.36 -2.00 -20.37
CA ASP A 238 -11.48 -2.33 -21.50
C ASP A 238 -10.19 -1.49 -21.56
N VAL A 239 -9.92 -0.63 -20.57
CA VAL A 239 -8.67 0.13 -20.54
C VAL A 239 -7.49 -0.85 -20.55
N PRO A 240 -6.52 -0.69 -21.48
CA PRO A 240 -5.37 -1.58 -21.60
C PRO A 240 -4.58 -1.67 -20.27
N PHE A 241 -4.10 -2.86 -19.93
CA PHE A 241 -3.22 -3.10 -18.79
C PHE A 241 -1.76 -3.13 -19.27
N ALA A 242 -0.92 -2.25 -18.75
CA ALA A 242 0.43 -2.06 -19.25
C ALA A 242 1.27 -3.36 -19.32
N PRO A 243 1.25 -4.27 -18.33
CA PRO A 243 1.95 -5.54 -18.41
C PRO A 243 1.52 -6.46 -19.57
N ASP A 244 0.25 -6.36 -20.02
CA ASP A 244 -0.24 -7.14 -21.15
C ASP A 244 0.28 -6.65 -22.50
N LEU A 245 0.71 -5.38 -22.56
CA LEU A 245 1.26 -4.75 -23.76
C LEU A 245 2.75 -5.06 -23.97
N VAL A 246 3.39 -5.73 -23.04
CA VAL A 246 4.82 -6.03 -23.06
C VAL A 246 5.04 -7.49 -23.39
N THR A 247 5.85 -7.74 -24.42
CA THR A 247 6.23 -9.11 -24.84
C THR A 247 7.62 -9.51 -24.33
N ASN A 248 8.53 -8.53 -24.14
CA ASN A 248 9.89 -8.78 -23.67
C ASN A 248 9.87 -9.22 -22.19
N PRO A 249 10.43 -10.40 -21.84
CA PRO A 249 10.44 -10.89 -20.46
C PRO A 249 11.21 -9.98 -19.48
N GLN A 250 12.28 -9.33 -19.93
CA GLN A 250 13.05 -8.40 -19.08
C GLN A 250 12.24 -7.13 -18.76
N ASP A 251 11.50 -6.60 -19.74
CA ASP A 251 10.62 -5.44 -19.53
C ASP A 251 9.49 -5.78 -18.58
N LYS A 252 8.93 -7.00 -18.64
CA LYS A 252 7.95 -7.48 -17.67
C LYS A 252 8.53 -7.51 -16.25
N GLN A 253 9.76 -8.01 -16.08
CA GLN A 253 10.42 -8.02 -14.78
C GLN A 253 10.69 -6.60 -14.25
N VAL A 254 11.10 -5.68 -15.13
CA VAL A 254 11.27 -4.26 -14.76
C VAL A 254 9.96 -3.68 -14.25
N MET A 255 8.86 -3.89 -14.97
CA MET A 255 7.53 -3.44 -14.53
C MET A 255 7.10 -4.08 -13.20
N GLU A 256 7.31 -5.39 -13.03
CA GLU A 256 6.94 -6.11 -11.81
C GLU A 256 7.62 -5.50 -10.57
N VAL A 257 8.92 -5.22 -10.66
CA VAL A 257 9.65 -4.58 -9.56
C VAL A 257 9.20 -3.13 -9.37
N ALA A 258 9.04 -2.36 -10.47
CA ALA A 258 8.59 -0.97 -10.43
C ALA A 258 7.20 -0.83 -9.81
N PHE A 259 6.32 -1.82 -9.97
CA PHE A 259 4.95 -1.81 -9.45
C PHE A 259 4.82 -2.40 -8.03
N THR A 260 5.92 -2.83 -7.42
CA THR A 260 5.92 -3.32 -6.02
C THR A 260 5.23 -2.36 -5.06
N PRO A 261 5.48 -1.02 -5.08
CA PRO A 261 4.76 -0.09 -4.20
C PRO A 261 3.25 -0.10 -4.42
N LEU A 262 2.78 -0.29 -5.66
CA LEU A 262 1.36 -0.37 -5.99
C LEU A 262 0.74 -1.67 -5.41
N ALA A 263 1.49 -2.77 -5.47
CA ALA A 263 1.09 -4.06 -4.91
C ALA A 263 1.07 -4.06 -3.37
N LEU A 264 1.94 -3.29 -2.74
CA LEU A 264 1.95 -3.10 -1.28
C LEU A 264 0.79 -2.22 -0.82
N GLY A 265 0.36 -1.27 -1.65
CA GLY A 265 -0.72 -0.35 -1.34
C GLY A 265 -0.45 0.52 -0.13
N ARG A 266 -1.14 0.27 0.99
CA ARG A 266 -0.93 0.97 2.28
C ARG A 266 -0.57 -0.06 3.36
N PRO A 267 0.67 -0.55 3.35
CA PRO A 267 1.05 -1.73 4.10
C PRO A 267 1.17 -1.45 5.60
N LEU A 268 0.71 -2.45 6.38
CA LEU A 268 0.92 -2.50 7.82
C LEU A 268 1.94 -3.58 8.16
N LEU A 269 2.76 -3.28 9.18
CA LEU A 269 3.81 -4.18 9.63
C LEU A 269 4.07 -4.03 11.13
N MET A 270 4.78 -4.99 11.71
CA MET A 270 5.38 -4.89 13.03
C MET A 270 6.91 -4.96 12.96
N PRO A 271 7.63 -4.46 13.99
CA PRO A 271 9.07 -4.57 14.10
C PRO A 271 9.58 -6.01 13.91
N PRO A 272 10.85 -6.19 13.52
CA PRO A 272 11.49 -7.50 13.56
C PRO A 272 11.48 -8.12 14.96
N SER A 273 11.50 -9.46 15.04
CA SER A 273 11.62 -10.21 16.30
C SER A 273 10.48 -10.02 17.31
N VAL A 274 9.32 -9.56 16.88
CA VAL A 274 8.09 -9.65 17.69
C VAL A 274 7.71 -11.13 17.83
N PRO A 275 7.27 -11.61 19.01
CA PRO A 275 6.81 -12.99 19.21
C PRO A 275 5.78 -13.43 18.17
N ALA A 276 5.94 -14.64 17.65
CA ALA A 276 5.15 -15.14 16.52
C ALA A 276 3.64 -15.22 16.80
N ASP A 277 3.27 -15.54 18.03
CA ASP A 277 1.88 -15.56 18.50
C ASP A 277 1.23 -14.18 18.41
N ARG A 278 1.93 -13.12 18.82
CA ARG A 278 1.46 -11.74 18.74
C ARG A 278 1.36 -11.23 17.31
N VAL A 279 2.30 -11.62 16.44
CA VAL A 279 2.20 -11.36 15.01
C VAL A 279 0.98 -12.06 14.40
N ALA A 280 0.73 -13.32 14.75
CA ALA A 280 -0.42 -14.07 14.26
C ALA A 280 -1.75 -13.43 14.70
N ILE A 281 -1.87 -13.03 15.96
CA ILE A 281 -3.04 -12.31 16.48
C ILE A 281 -3.25 -11.01 15.70
N MET A 282 -2.21 -10.21 15.51
CA MET A 282 -2.34 -8.92 14.84
C MET A 282 -2.72 -9.08 13.36
N ARG A 283 -2.17 -10.08 12.66
CA ARG A 283 -2.57 -10.44 11.28
C ARG A 283 -4.05 -10.81 11.22
N HIS A 284 -4.48 -11.70 12.11
CA HIS A 284 -5.89 -12.11 12.14
C HIS A 284 -6.81 -10.93 12.45
N ALA A 285 -6.50 -10.14 13.48
CA ALA A 285 -7.28 -8.98 13.87
C ALA A 285 -7.38 -7.93 12.74
N LEU A 286 -6.28 -7.71 12.01
CA LEU A 286 -6.25 -6.76 10.89
C LEU A 286 -7.14 -7.24 9.73
N MET A 287 -7.07 -8.50 9.35
CA MET A 287 -7.93 -9.06 8.29
C MET A 287 -9.40 -9.07 8.71
N ALA A 288 -9.69 -9.36 9.99
CA ALA A 288 -11.04 -9.24 10.54
C ALA A 288 -11.54 -7.78 10.51
N THR A 289 -10.68 -6.82 10.83
CA THR A 289 -11.00 -5.39 10.71
C THR A 289 -11.37 -5.01 9.28
N PHE A 290 -10.63 -5.48 8.29
CA PHE A 290 -10.90 -5.18 6.87
C PHE A 290 -12.20 -5.79 6.36
N ALA A 291 -12.71 -6.83 7.01
CA ALA A 291 -14.00 -7.45 6.72
C ALA A 291 -15.15 -6.90 7.59
N ASP A 292 -14.86 -6.07 8.59
CA ASP A 292 -15.85 -5.56 9.54
C ASP A 292 -16.80 -4.56 8.87
N PRO A 293 -18.14 -4.79 8.92
CA PRO A 293 -19.12 -3.88 8.33
C PRO A 293 -19.03 -2.44 8.87
N ALA A 294 -18.68 -2.24 10.15
CA ALA A 294 -18.54 -0.91 10.73
C ALA A 294 -17.30 -0.18 10.16
N PHE A 295 -16.18 -0.90 10.01
CA PHE A 295 -14.99 -0.37 9.32
C PHE A 295 -15.28 -0.02 7.86
N LEU A 296 -15.94 -0.92 7.12
CA LEU A 296 -16.28 -0.69 5.71
C LEU A 296 -17.24 0.50 5.52
N ALA A 297 -18.21 0.65 6.42
CA ALA A 297 -19.11 1.80 6.41
C ALA A 297 -18.36 3.12 6.69
N ASP A 298 -17.45 3.13 7.66
CA ASP A 298 -16.61 4.29 7.96
C ASP A 298 -15.66 4.62 6.79
N ALA A 299 -15.00 3.61 6.24
CA ALA A 299 -14.12 3.75 5.08
C ALA A 299 -14.86 4.39 3.89
N LYS A 300 -16.09 3.91 3.59
CA LYS A 300 -16.93 4.46 2.51
C LYS A 300 -17.29 5.92 2.75
N LYS A 301 -17.66 6.31 4.00
CA LYS A 301 -18.01 7.71 4.35
C LYS A 301 -16.87 8.69 4.10
N ILE A 302 -15.62 8.25 4.30
CA ILE A 302 -14.42 9.10 4.17
C ILE A 302 -13.68 8.86 2.83
N GLY A 303 -14.31 8.15 1.88
CA GLY A 303 -13.76 7.91 0.54
C GLY A 303 -12.55 6.98 0.51
N LEU A 304 -12.34 6.18 1.55
CA LEU A 304 -11.29 5.15 1.56
C LEU A 304 -11.77 3.90 0.83
N GLN A 305 -10.91 3.37 -0.04
CA GLN A 305 -11.16 2.12 -0.74
C GLN A 305 -10.59 0.93 0.04
N VAL A 306 -11.43 -0.09 0.25
CA VAL A 306 -11.07 -1.39 0.81
C VAL A 306 -11.57 -2.42 -0.20
N ASN A 307 -10.83 -2.57 -1.31
CA ASN A 307 -11.32 -3.32 -2.47
C ASN A 307 -10.55 -4.63 -2.75
N SER A 308 -9.36 -4.77 -2.21
CA SER A 308 -8.52 -5.95 -2.42
C SER A 308 -7.59 -6.15 -1.22
N PRO A 309 -8.13 -6.51 -0.03
CA PRO A 309 -7.30 -6.77 1.15
C PRO A 309 -6.30 -7.90 0.87
N ARG A 310 -5.05 -7.72 1.27
CA ARG A 310 -3.98 -8.72 1.18
C ARG A 310 -3.43 -9.00 2.57
N ASP A 311 -3.16 -10.27 2.84
CA ASP A 311 -2.53 -10.67 4.10
C ASP A 311 -1.01 -10.42 4.11
N GLY A 312 -0.40 -10.54 5.30
CA GLY A 312 1.03 -10.32 5.46
C GLY A 312 1.90 -11.30 4.67
N GLY A 313 1.44 -12.53 4.44
CA GLY A 313 2.16 -13.53 3.65
C GLY A 313 2.21 -13.13 2.16
N GLU A 314 1.14 -12.54 1.65
CA GLU A 314 1.12 -12.00 0.28
C GLU A 314 2.09 -10.83 0.13
N LEU A 315 2.14 -9.90 1.12
CA LEU A 315 3.09 -8.78 1.09
C LEU A 315 4.54 -9.28 1.16
N VAL A 316 4.85 -10.29 1.97
CA VAL A 316 6.17 -10.92 2.01
C VAL A 316 6.56 -11.43 0.62
N ARG A 317 5.66 -12.17 -0.06
CA ARG A 317 5.92 -12.70 -1.41
C ARG A 317 6.19 -11.59 -2.43
N VAL A 318 5.47 -10.47 -2.35
CA VAL A 318 5.67 -9.29 -3.22
C VAL A 318 7.08 -8.72 -3.02
N ILE A 319 7.49 -8.50 -1.78
CA ILE A 319 8.81 -7.94 -1.44
C ILE A 319 9.93 -8.91 -1.82
N GLU A 320 9.80 -10.20 -1.48
CA GLU A 320 10.78 -11.22 -1.86
C GLU A 320 11.02 -11.28 -3.37
N ARG A 321 9.97 -11.19 -4.19
CA ARG A 321 10.11 -11.15 -5.65
C ARG A 321 10.94 -9.95 -6.10
N ALA A 322 10.68 -8.76 -5.55
CA ALA A 322 11.45 -7.56 -5.86
C ALA A 322 12.93 -7.74 -5.49
N TYR A 323 13.21 -8.32 -4.32
CA TYR A 323 14.58 -8.52 -3.83
C TYR A 323 15.32 -9.69 -4.50
N ARG A 324 14.60 -10.61 -5.16
CA ARG A 324 15.18 -11.67 -6.00
C ARG A 324 15.39 -11.23 -7.46
N ALA A 325 15.03 -10.00 -7.81
CA ALA A 325 15.21 -9.50 -9.17
C ALA A 325 16.70 -9.47 -9.55
N PRO A 326 17.06 -9.86 -10.78
CA PRO A 326 18.44 -9.85 -11.25
C PRO A 326 19.05 -8.44 -11.14
N PRO A 327 20.36 -8.32 -10.84
CA PRO A 327 21.04 -7.02 -10.69
C PRO A 327 20.85 -6.08 -11.88
N GLN A 328 20.78 -6.62 -13.11
CA GLN A 328 20.56 -5.83 -14.32
C GLN A 328 19.17 -5.15 -14.35
N ILE A 329 18.16 -5.80 -13.75
CA ILE A 329 16.82 -5.21 -13.64
C ILE A 329 16.83 -4.03 -12.65
N ILE A 330 17.50 -4.23 -11.51
CA ILE A 330 17.64 -3.18 -10.49
C ILE A 330 18.42 -1.99 -11.02
N GLU A 331 19.53 -2.25 -11.72
CA GLU A 331 20.34 -1.19 -12.32
C GLU A 331 19.55 -0.41 -13.40
N ARG A 332 18.74 -1.10 -14.20
CA ARG A 332 17.87 -0.43 -15.19
C ARG A 332 16.82 0.44 -14.50
N LEU A 333 16.21 -0.03 -13.42
CA LEU A 333 15.25 0.77 -12.64
C LEU A 333 15.92 1.99 -11.99
N ARG A 334 17.16 1.81 -11.47
CA ARG A 334 17.92 2.92 -10.91
C ARG A 334 18.16 4.01 -11.95
N LYS A 335 18.61 3.64 -13.17
CA LYS A 335 18.78 4.58 -14.29
C LYS A 335 17.48 5.26 -14.71
N LEU A 336 16.35 4.55 -14.69
CA LEU A 336 15.05 5.12 -14.98
C LEU A 336 14.54 6.07 -13.88
N ASN A 337 15.05 5.93 -12.67
CA ASN A 337 14.72 6.82 -11.56
C ASN A 337 15.57 8.10 -11.53
N GLU A 338 16.69 8.14 -12.24
CA GLU A 338 17.48 9.35 -12.43
C GLU A 338 16.71 10.37 -13.31
N PRO A 339 16.73 11.68 -12.97
CA PRO A 339 16.00 12.72 -13.68
C PRO A 339 16.51 12.98 -15.09
#